data_c15758a9186b6dd68f0cd75291e8805f
#
_entry.id   c15758a9186b6dd68f0cd75291e8805f
#
_cell.length_a   1.000
_cell.length_b   1.000
_cell.length_c   1.000
_cell.angle_alpha   90.00
_cell.angle_beta   90.00
_cell.angle_gamma   90.00
#
_symmetry.space_group_name_H-M   'P 1'
#
loop_
_entity.id
_entity.type
_entity.pdbx_description
1 polymer ?
#
loop_
_entity_poly.entity_id
_entity_poly.type
_entity_poly.pdbx_seq_one_letter_code
_entity_poly.pdbx_strand_id
1 'polypeptide(L)'
;MYQGEDLIIVTGAPGSRWSGVIRLLSLICKEINISDNTSRRVYEKRDAEGKVIGWHRGAYWGPHNQYGHKFDMLNTLSKEEVLKEFKKPFADWDTGKKIIKSHWFAYHLPQLKQMFPKATMWSFFEEDKECFDWWHHVGGWDIYFPNYTWYVNDERMMQQIGIENNNIKNFFDLKRYSGWKEAVTELGLSTDIRTIPEIMELDPDFDKIHRNDKEEVYNAFLDDMFSRKKMGIKAS
;
A
#
# COMPACT_ATOMS: atom_id res chain seq x y z
N MET A 1 -5.79 -1.46 -26.00
CA MET A 1 -5.47 -2.38 -24.85
C MET A 1 -5.07 -1.52 -23.67
N TYR A 2 -5.65 -1.73 -22.51
CA TYR A 2 -5.38 -0.93 -21.29
C TYR A 2 -3.90 -1.00 -20.91
N GLN A 3 -3.27 0.15 -20.64
CA GLN A 3 -1.84 0.28 -20.38
C GLN A 3 -1.52 0.59 -18.91
N GLY A 4 -2.55 0.78 -18.08
CA GLY A 4 -2.39 1.10 -16.65
C GLY A 4 -2.33 2.60 -16.33
N GLU A 5 -2.94 3.44 -17.17
CA GLU A 5 -2.87 4.90 -17.06
C GLU A 5 -3.34 5.44 -15.70
N ASP A 6 -4.22 4.72 -15.05
CA ASP A 6 -4.83 5.06 -13.78
C ASP A 6 -4.49 4.07 -12.65
N LEU A 7 -3.46 3.21 -12.87
CA LEU A 7 -2.96 2.30 -11.84
C LEU A 7 -1.79 2.90 -11.06
N ILE A 8 -1.85 2.74 -9.75
CA ILE A 8 -0.73 2.88 -8.83
C ILE A 8 -0.48 1.49 -8.23
N ILE A 9 0.58 0.83 -8.68
CA ILE A 9 0.98 -0.51 -8.22
C ILE A 9 1.98 -0.36 -7.09
N VAL A 10 1.62 -0.85 -5.91
CA VAL A 10 2.38 -0.60 -4.68
C VAL A 10 2.94 -1.88 -4.11
N THR A 11 4.20 -1.82 -3.68
CA THR A 11 4.86 -2.89 -2.95
C THR A 11 5.66 -2.36 -1.76
N GLY A 12 5.99 -3.26 -0.86
CA GLY A 12 6.85 -3.05 0.29
C GLY A 12 6.94 -4.35 1.07
N ALA A 13 8.08 -4.64 1.65
CA ALA A 13 8.24 -5.85 2.45
C ALA A 13 7.28 -5.86 3.65
N PRO A 14 6.89 -7.04 4.17
CA PRO A 14 6.11 -7.13 5.40
C PRO A 14 6.75 -6.32 6.51
N GLY A 15 5.95 -5.50 7.20
CA GLY A 15 6.44 -4.61 8.25
C GLY A 15 7.01 -3.26 7.81
N SER A 16 7.15 -2.97 6.51
CA SER A 16 7.62 -1.65 6.04
C SER A 16 6.61 -0.51 6.21
N ARG A 17 5.51 -0.73 6.92
CA ARG A 17 4.49 0.26 7.34
C ARG A 17 3.75 0.96 6.21
N TRP A 18 3.75 0.42 5.04
CA TRP A 18 3.14 1.00 3.83
C TRP A 18 1.63 1.19 3.91
N SER A 19 0.93 0.27 4.61
CA SER A 19 -0.54 0.29 4.66
C SER A 19 -1.10 1.58 5.26
N GLY A 20 -0.43 2.14 6.26
CA GLY A 20 -0.84 3.41 6.89
C GLY A 20 -0.70 4.59 5.92
N VAL A 21 0.41 4.67 5.19
CA VAL A 21 0.64 5.73 4.21
C VAL A 21 -0.35 5.63 3.04
N ILE A 22 -0.60 4.41 2.55
CA ILE A 22 -1.59 4.18 1.48
C ILE A 22 -2.99 4.58 1.93
N ARG A 23 -3.38 4.21 3.16
CA ARG A 23 -4.67 4.64 3.72
C ARG A 23 -4.77 6.15 3.75
N LEU A 24 -3.76 6.81 4.31
CA LEU A 24 -3.72 8.25 4.39
C LEU A 24 -3.86 8.87 3.00
N LEU A 25 -3.05 8.44 2.04
CA LEU A 25 -3.12 8.91 0.66
C LEU A 25 -4.52 8.74 0.05
N SER A 26 -5.15 7.58 0.26
CA SER A 26 -6.50 7.30 -0.25
C SER A 26 -7.55 8.20 0.37
N LEU A 27 -7.36 8.63 1.62
CA LEU A 27 -8.28 9.55 2.29
C LEU A 27 -8.08 11.00 1.83
N ILE A 28 -6.83 11.44 1.67
CA ILE A 28 -6.53 12.84 1.33
C ILE A 28 -6.71 13.15 -0.15
N CYS A 29 -6.31 12.28 -1.07
CA CYS A 29 -6.35 12.54 -2.51
C CYS A 29 -7.73 12.26 -3.10
N LYS A 30 -8.35 13.30 -3.66
CA LYS A 30 -9.68 13.21 -4.30
C LYS A 30 -9.70 12.27 -5.51
N GLU A 31 -8.59 12.15 -6.21
CA GLU A 31 -8.45 11.34 -7.42
C GLU A 31 -8.37 9.83 -7.17
N ILE A 32 -8.12 9.41 -5.94
CA ILE A 32 -8.02 7.99 -5.62
C ILE A 32 -9.41 7.36 -5.54
N ASN A 33 -9.55 6.26 -6.26
CA ASN A 33 -10.75 5.43 -6.18
C ASN A 33 -10.79 4.71 -4.83
N ILE A 34 -11.78 5.03 -4.04
CA ILE A 34 -12.03 4.44 -2.72
C ILE A 34 -13.19 3.42 -2.73
N SER A 35 -13.68 3.05 -3.91
CA SER A 35 -14.76 2.06 -4.06
C SER A 35 -14.32 0.63 -3.80
N ASP A 36 -13.01 0.37 -3.58
CA ASP A 36 -12.54 -0.95 -3.21
C ASP A 36 -13.09 -1.38 -1.86
N ASN A 37 -13.49 -2.64 -1.76
CA ASN A 37 -14.07 -3.21 -0.56
C ASN A 37 -13.09 -4.10 0.24
N THR A 38 -11.82 -4.15 -0.16
CA THR A 38 -10.81 -4.98 0.51
C THR A 38 -10.59 -4.56 1.95
N SER A 39 -10.69 -3.26 2.24
CA SER A 39 -10.56 -2.71 3.59
C SER A 39 -11.64 -3.20 4.56
N ARG A 40 -12.78 -3.67 4.06
CA ARG A 40 -13.86 -4.22 4.90
C ARG A 40 -13.63 -5.69 5.29
N ARG A 41 -12.75 -6.38 4.58
CA ARG A 41 -12.47 -7.81 4.77
C ARG A 41 -11.13 -8.04 5.40
N VAL A 42 -10.28 -7.05 5.35
CA VAL A 42 -8.95 -7.12 5.86
C VAL A 42 -8.92 -6.47 7.22
N TYR A 43 -8.64 -7.28 8.10
CA TYR A 43 -7.95 -7.18 9.32
C TYR A 43 -7.78 -5.75 9.84
N GLU A 44 -8.67 -5.42 10.72
CA GLU A 44 -8.52 -4.31 11.64
C GLU A 44 -8.02 -4.91 12.97
N LYS A 45 -6.73 -4.85 13.23
CA LYS A 45 -6.22 -5.21 14.56
C LYS A 45 -6.42 -4.06 15.51
N ARG A 46 -7.02 -4.37 16.64
CA ARG A 46 -7.14 -3.46 17.77
C ARG A 46 -6.25 -3.95 18.91
N ASP A 47 -5.64 -3.03 19.65
CA ASP A 47 -5.00 -3.33 20.93
C ASP A 47 -6.04 -3.61 22.01
N ALA A 48 -5.55 -3.85 23.24
CA ALA A 48 -6.40 -4.12 24.40
C ALA A 48 -7.34 -2.95 24.77
N GLU A 49 -6.95 -1.74 24.39
CA GLU A 49 -7.71 -0.50 24.61
C GLU A 49 -8.71 -0.22 23.48
N GLY A 50 -8.79 -1.11 22.47
CA GLY A 50 -9.67 -0.98 21.32
C GLY A 50 -9.16 -0.03 20.23
N LYS A 51 -7.93 0.47 20.33
CA LYS A 51 -7.31 1.32 19.32
C LYS A 51 -6.86 0.49 18.12
N VAL A 52 -7.16 0.97 16.92
CA VAL A 52 -6.72 0.30 15.70
C VAL A 52 -5.22 0.47 15.51
N ILE A 53 -4.51 -0.65 15.42
CA ILE A 53 -3.06 -0.71 15.23
C ILE A 53 -2.64 -1.31 13.88
N GLY A 54 -3.61 -1.80 13.10
CA GLY A 54 -3.37 -2.31 11.75
C GLY A 54 -4.46 -1.88 10.79
N TRP A 55 -4.04 -1.45 9.59
CA TRP A 55 -4.95 -0.90 8.57
C TRP A 55 -4.59 -1.41 7.18
N HIS A 56 -5.62 -1.61 6.35
CA HIS A 56 -5.44 -1.82 4.92
C HIS A 56 -6.39 -0.93 4.13
N ARG A 57 -5.84 -0.10 3.24
CA ARG A 57 -6.55 0.60 2.18
C ARG A 57 -5.87 0.29 0.84
N GLY A 58 -6.62 0.46 -0.24
CA GLY A 58 -6.22 -0.02 -1.55
C GLY A 58 -6.40 -1.54 -1.68
N ALA A 59 -6.68 -2.02 -2.88
CA ALA A 59 -6.92 -3.43 -3.15
C ALA A 59 -5.69 -4.27 -2.82
N TYR A 60 -5.77 -5.06 -1.75
CA TYR A 60 -4.66 -5.91 -1.32
C TYR A 60 -4.67 -7.27 -2.03
N TRP A 61 -3.51 -7.71 -2.47
CA TRP A 61 -3.28 -8.95 -3.19
C TRP A 61 -2.14 -9.75 -2.57
N GLY A 62 -2.40 -10.99 -2.28
CA GLY A 62 -1.42 -11.88 -1.68
C GLY A 62 -1.83 -13.34 -1.83
N PRO A 63 -0.97 -14.28 -1.42
CA PRO A 63 -1.30 -15.69 -1.43
C PRO A 63 -2.54 -15.92 -0.58
N HIS A 64 -3.43 -16.78 -1.06
CA HIS A 64 -4.70 -17.09 -0.41
C HIS A 64 -5.66 -15.90 -0.25
N ASN A 65 -5.39 -14.83 -0.94
CA ASN A 65 -6.28 -13.69 -1.01
C ASN A 65 -7.56 -14.09 -1.74
N GLN A 66 -8.69 -13.56 -1.29
CA GLN A 66 -10.00 -13.85 -1.86
C GLN A 66 -10.18 -13.32 -3.29
N TYR A 67 -9.33 -12.41 -3.73
CA TYR A 67 -9.37 -11.79 -5.05
C TYR A 67 -8.33 -12.34 -6.01
N GLY A 68 -7.24 -12.90 -5.49
CA GLY A 68 -6.17 -13.43 -6.32
C GLY A 68 -5.45 -14.59 -5.64
N HIS A 69 -5.62 -15.79 -6.17
CA HIS A 69 -4.97 -16.99 -5.64
C HIS A 69 -3.56 -17.21 -6.16
N LYS A 70 -3.10 -16.40 -7.12
CA LYS A 70 -1.90 -16.71 -7.90
C LYS A 70 -0.93 -15.53 -8.03
N PHE A 71 -0.99 -14.57 -7.13
CA PHE A 71 -0.08 -13.42 -7.20
C PHE A 71 1.36 -13.74 -6.83
N ASP A 72 1.57 -14.77 -6.03
CA ASP A 72 2.86 -15.44 -5.85
C ASP A 72 3.35 -16.08 -7.16
N MET A 73 2.42 -16.45 -8.07
CA MET A 73 2.68 -17.02 -9.39
C MET A 73 2.32 -16.06 -10.53
N LEU A 74 2.44 -14.76 -10.31
CA LEU A 74 2.03 -13.72 -11.28
C LEU A 74 2.70 -13.90 -12.65
N ASN A 75 3.91 -14.44 -12.67
CA ASN A 75 4.64 -14.76 -13.90
C ASN A 75 3.98 -15.84 -14.79
N THR A 76 3.00 -16.57 -14.25
CA THR A 76 2.22 -17.58 -15.02
C THR A 76 0.91 -17.01 -15.56
N LEU A 77 0.57 -15.77 -15.24
CA LEU A 77 -0.68 -15.13 -15.65
C LEU A 77 -0.47 -14.23 -16.86
N SER A 78 -1.44 -14.21 -17.75
CA SER A 78 -1.54 -13.22 -18.79
C SER A 78 -1.91 -11.84 -18.22
N LYS A 79 -1.64 -10.77 -18.98
CA LYS A 79 -2.04 -9.41 -18.62
C LYS A 79 -3.56 -9.30 -18.37
N GLU A 80 -4.35 -9.97 -19.20
CA GLU A 80 -5.80 -9.97 -19.12
C GLU A 80 -6.29 -10.62 -17.83
N GLU A 81 -5.67 -11.73 -17.42
CA GLU A 81 -5.97 -12.40 -16.15
C GLU A 81 -5.61 -11.52 -14.97
N VAL A 82 -4.43 -10.91 -14.98
CA VAL A 82 -4.00 -9.97 -13.91
C VAL A 82 -4.97 -8.80 -13.83
N LEU A 83 -5.33 -8.19 -14.95
CA LEU A 83 -6.28 -7.07 -15.00
C LEU A 83 -7.67 -7.47 -14.50
N LYS A 84 -8.14 -8.66 -14.88
CA LYS A 84 -9.41 -9.19 -14.39
C LYS A 84 -9.42 -9.31 -12.87
N GLU A 85 -8.31 -9.77 -12.30
CA GLU A 85 -8.17 -9.86 -10.86
C GLU A 85 -8.10 -8.46 -10.21
N PHE A 86 -7.35 -7.51 -10.79
CA PHE A 86 -7.26 -6.14 -10.28
C PHE A 86 -8.62 -5.43 -10.20
N LYS A 87 -9.54 -5.78 -11.07
CA LYS A 87 -10.89 -5.18 -11.11
C LYS A 87 -11.81 -5.67 -9.98
N LYS A 88 -11.64 -6.90 -9.54
CA LYS A 88 -12.60 -7.57 -8.61
C LYS A 88 -12.92 -6.81 -7.32
N PRO A 89 -11.96 -6.15 -6.65
CA PRO A 89 -12.25 -5.48 -5.39
C PRO A 89 -12.97 -4.14 -5.54
N PHE A 90 -12.98 -3.55 -6.74
CA PHE A 90 -13.59 -2.24 -6.95
C PHE A 90 -15.08 -2.37 -7.31
N ALA A 91 -15.93 -1.60 -6.63
CA ALA A 91 -17.33 -1.49 -6.98
C ALA A 91 -17.53 -0.69 -8.27
N ASP A 92 -16.67 0.29 -8.51
CA ASP A 92 -16.62 1.09 -9.72
C ASP A 92 -15.17 1.19 -10.21
N TRP A 93 -14.85 0.44 -11.25
CA TRP A 93 -13.50 0.43 -11.82
C TRP A 93 -13.21 1.65 -12.71
N ASP A 94 -14.22 2.26 -13.29
CA ASP A 94 -14.02 3.25 -14.35
C ASP A 94 -13.73 4.65 -13.81
N THR A 95 -13.81 4.86 -12.49
CA THR A 95 -13.52 6.13 -11.83
C THR A 95 -12.17 6.16 -11.13
N GLY A 96 -11.53 7.31 -11.13
CA GLY A 96 -10.34 7.65 -10.34
C GLY A 96 -9.13 6.73 -10.55
N LYS A 97 -8.05 7.03 -9.85
CA LYS A 97 -6.83 6.20 -9.83
C LYS A 97 -6.97 5.05 -8.83
N LYS A 98 -6.53 3.86 -9.22
CA LYS A 98 -6.65 2.63 -8.44
C LYS A 98 -5.33 2.29 -7.79
N ILE A 99 -5.35 2.08 -6.49
CA ILE A 99 -4.19 1.55 -5.76
C ILE A 99 -4.34 0.04 -5.64
N ILE A 100 -3.41 -0.69 -6.24
CA ILE A 100 -3.28 -2.14 -6.10
C ILE A 100 -1.98 -2.42 -5.37
N LYS A 101 -2.04 -3.16 -4.26
CA LYS A 101 -0.89 -3.37 -3.41
C LYS A 101 -0.67 -4.83 -3.04
N SER A 102 0.58 -5.26 -3.05
CA SER A 102 1.00 -6.53 -2.48
C SER A 102 2.49 -6.53 -2.22
N HIS A 103 2.94 -7.12 -1.12
CA HIS A 103 4.37 -7.38 -0.92
C HIS A 103 4.91 -8.35 -1.98
N TRP A 104 4.11 -9.28 -2.48
CA TRP A 104 4.47 -10.22 -3.56
C TRP A 104 4.86 -9.54 -4.87
N PHE A 105 4.41 -8.32 -5.10
CA PHE A 105 4.81 -7.57 -6.30
C PHE A 105 6.31 -7.30 -6.35
N ALA A 106 7.01 -7.32 -5.21
CA ALA A 106 8.45 -7.20 -5.18
C ALA A 106 9.18 -8.27 -6.00
N TYR A 107 8.57 -9.46 -6.20
CA TYR A 107 9.13 -10.51 -7.06
C TYR A 107 8.88 -10.29 -8.55
N HIS A 108 7.94 -9.41 -8.90
CA HIS A 108 7.39 -9.32 -10.26
C HIS A 108 7.44 -7.89 -10.82
N LEU A 109 8.25 -7.00 -10.23
CA LEU A 109 8.29 -5.58 -10.60
C LEU A 109 8.57 -5.33 -12.10
N PRO A 110 9.58 -5.97 -12.73
CA PRO A 110 9.82 -5.78 -14.16
C PRO A 110 8.64 -6.26 -15.01
N GLN A 111 8.04 -7.40 -14.66
CA GLN A 111 6.92 -7.97 -15.38
C GLN A 111 5.66 -7.09 -15.27
N LEU A 112 5.35 -6.59 -14.07
CA LEU A 112 4.24 -5.67 -13.85
C LEU A 112 4.43 -4.38 -14.67
N LYS A 113 5.65 -3.84 -14.71
CA LYS A 113 5.96 -2.66 -15.53
C LYS A 113 5.83 -2.95 -17.03
N GLN A 114 6.17 -4.15 -17.47
CA GLN A 114 5.97 -4.59 -18.86
C GLN A 114 4.48 -4.74 -19.19
N MET A 115 3.69 -5.33 -18.29
CA MET A 115 2.25 -5.51 -18.48
C MET A 115 1.50 -4.19 -18.49
N PHE A 116 1.88 -3.28 -17.58
CA PHE A 116 1.24 -1.98 -17.38
C PHE A 116 2.26 -0.84 -17.49
N PRO A 117 2.77 -0.55 -18.70
CA PRO A 117 3.87 0.39 -18.90
C PRO A 117 3.54 1.83 -18.46
N LYS A 118 2.26 2.19 -18.44
CA LYS A 118 1.78 3.50 -17.98
C LYS A 118 1.33 3.52 -16.52
N ALA A 119 1.44 2.40 -15.81
CA ALA A 119 1.19 2.38 -14.37
C ALA A 119 2.33 3.08 -13.61
N THR A 120 1.96 3.86 -12.60
CA THR A 120 2.91 4.34 -11.61
C THR A 120 3.26 3.19 -10.68
N MET A 121 4.55 2.86 -10.59
CA MET A 121 5.07 1.88 -9.64
C MET A 121 5.54 2.62 -8.39
N TRP A 122 5.12 2.16 -7.22
CA TRP A 122 5.46 2.79 -5.94
C TRP A 122 5.93 1.75 -4.94
N SER A 123 7.04 2.02 -4.25
CA SER A 123 7.57 1.12 -3.23
C SER A 123 7.84 1.83 -1.91
N PHE A 124 7.80 1.05 -0.85
CA PHE A 124 8.23 1.42 0.48
C PHE A 124 9.39 0.55 0.90
N PHE A 125 10.34 1.17 1.57
CA PHE A 125 11.52 0.49 2.06
C PHE A 125 11.80 0.87 3.51
N GLU A 126 12.07 -0.14 4.33
CA GLU A 126 12.69 -0.06 5.65
C GLU A 126 13.77 -1.14 5.75
N GLU A 127 14.74 -0.99 6.63
CA GLU A 127 15.74 -2.02 6.83
C GLU A 127 15.11 -3.33 7.32
N ASP A 128 15.71 -4.47 6.96
CA ASP A 128 15.10 -5.79 7.17
C ASP A 128 14.72 -6.04 8.63
N LYS A 129 15.62 -5.67 9.55
CA LYS A 129 15.36 -5.82 10.98
C LYS A 129 14.20 -4.93 11.46
N GLU A 130 14.11 -3.69 10.97
CA GLU A 130 13.02 -2.76 11.32
C GLU A 130 11.68 -3.25 10.78
N CYS A 131 11.68 -3.84 9.58
CA CYS A 131 10.52 -4.51 9.01
C CYS A 131 10.05 -5.67 9.89
N PHE A 132 10.98 -6.53 10.30
CA PHE A 132 10.69 -7.70 11.10
C PHE A 132 10.17 -7.33 12.50
N ASP A 133 10.84 -6.40 13.18
CA ASP A 133 10.44 -5.93 14.51
C ASP A 133 9.03 -5.29 14.47
N TRP A 134 8.76 -4.49 13.43
CA TRP A 134 7.44 -3.88 13.26
C TRP A 134 6.36 -4.90 12.94
N TRP A 135 6.66 -5.89 12.11
CA TRP A 135 5.73 -6.96 11.80
C TRP A 135 5.30 -7.70 13.07
N HIS A 136 6.25 -8.02 13.96
CA HIS A 136 5.95 -8.59 15.27
C HIS A 136 5.14 -7.63 16.17
N HIS A 137 5.53 -6.36 16.20
CA HIS A 137 4.84 -5.34 17.00
C HIS A 137 3.36 -5.22 16.64
N VAL A 138 3.01 -5.28 15.36
CA VAL A 138 1.61 -5.19 14.91
C VAL A 138 0.87 -6.53 14.98
N GLY A 139 1.47 -7.55 15.54
CA GLY A 139 0.84 -8.82 15.85
C GLY A 139 1.51 -10.06 15.29
N GLY A 140 2.44 -9.95 14.35
CA GLY A 140 3.23 -11.08 13.88
C GLY A 140 2.39 -12.31 13.55
N TRP A 141 2.72 -13.43 14.19
CA TRP A 141 2.02 -14.70 14.02
C TRP A 141 0.60 -14.73 14.57
N ASP A 142 0.23 -13.78 15.44
CA ASP A 142 -1.13 -13.64 15.97
C ASP A 142 -2.09 -12.97 14.97
N ILE A 143 -1.54 -12.40 13.89
CA ILE A 143 -2.39 -11.89 12.82
C ILE A 143 -3.00 -13.09 12.09
N TYR A 144 -4.32 -13.21 12.16
CA TYR A 144 -5.04 -14.20 11.35
C TYR A 144 -5.00 -13.78 9.88
N PHE A 145 -4.00 -14.25 9.19
CA PHE A 145 -3.97 -14.26 7.74
C PHE A 145 -4.21 -15.71 7.28
N PRO A 146 -5.04 -15.96 6.28
CA PRO A 146 -5.31 -17.31 5.88
C PRO A 146 -4.01 -17.95 5.36
N ASN A 147 -3.34 -18.65 6.22
CA ASN A 147 -2.24 -19.52 5.89
C ASN A 147 -0.84 -18.86 5.81
N TYR A 148 -0.22 -18.68 6.96
CA TYR A 148 1.23 -18.38 7.06
C TYR A 148 2.15 -19.56 6.76
N THR A 149 1.65 -20.65 6.17
CA THR A 149 2.50 -21.81 5.82
C THR A 149 3.68 -21.44 4.94
N TRP A 150 3.59 -20.31 4.22
CA TRP A 150 4.69 -19.78 3.42
C TRP A 150 5.87 -19.29 4.26
N TYR A 151 5.61 -18.66 5.39
CA TYR A 151 6.66 -18.06 6.23
C TYR A 151 7.22 -19.05 7.26
N VAL A 152 6.46 -20.02 7.68
CA VAL A 152 6.82 -21.14 8.55
C VAL A 152 7.35 -20.74 9.94
N ASN A 153 8.34 -19.85 10.01
CA ASN A 153 8.98 -19.37 11.23
C ASN A 153 9.66 -18.00 11.01
N ASP A 154 10.23 -17.44 12.07
CA ASP A 154 10.89 -16.14 12.07
C ASP A 154 12.08 -16.07 11.12
N GLU A 155 12.88 -17.10 11.03
CA GLU A 155 14.02 -17.16 10.11
C GLU A 155 13.55 -17.05 8.65
N ARG A 156 12.50 -17.80 8.30
CA ARG A 156 11.92 -17.77 6.96
C ARG A 156 11.26 -16.42 6.66
N MET A 157 10.60 -15.80 7.65
CA MET A 157 10.04 -14.46 7.51
C MET A 157 11.14 -13.43 7.27
N MET A 158 12.23 -13.47 8.02
CA MET A 158 13.36 -12.56 7.83
C MET A 158 14.01 -12.75 6.45
N GLN A 159 14.19 -13.98 5.99
CA GLN A 159 14.68 -14.26 4.62
C GLN A 159 13.74 -13.65 3.56
N GLN A 160 12.45 -13.79 3.74
CA GLN A 160 11.44 -13.25 2.84
C GLN A 160 11.51 -11.73 2.75
N ILE A 161 11.58 -11.06 3.89
CA ILE A 161 11.76 -9.60 3.98
C ILE A 161 13.02 -9.17 3.24
N GLY A 162 14.15 -9.86 3.46
CA GLY A 162 15.43 -9.55 2.81
C GLY A 162 15.36 -9.70 1.29
N ILE A 163 14.71 -10.75 0.77
CA ILE A 163 14.54 -10.96 -0.67
C ILE A 163 13.69 -9.84 -1.28
N GLU A 164 12.56 -9.51 -0.67
CA GLU A 164 11.66 -8.47 -1.17
C GLU A 164 12.34 -7.10 -1.15
N ASN A 165 13.00 -6.74 -0.06
CA ASN A 165 13.75 -5.50 0.07
C ASN A 165 14.89 -5.40 -0.95
N ASN A 166 15.62 -6.50 -1.20
CA ASN A 166 16.66 -6.53 -2.21
C ASN A 166 16.09 -6.29 -3.63
N ASN A 167 14.97 -6.91 -3.96
CA ASN A 167 14.30 -6.69 -5.24
C ASN A 167 13.81 -5.24 -5.39
N ILE A 168 13.29 -4.65 -4.32
CA ILE A 168 12.88 -3.24 -4.27
C ILE A 168 14.09 -2.32 -4.51
N LYS A 169 15.19 -2.51 -3.79
CA LYS A 169 16.44 -1.73 -3.95
C LYS A 169 16.98 -1.81 -5.38
N ASN A 170 16.90 -2.99 -5.99
CA ASN A 170 17.42 -3.19 -7.35
C ASN A 170 16.52 -2.57 -8.44
N PHE A 171 15.24 -2.41 -8.15
CA PHE A 171 14.28 -1.89 -9.13
C PHE A 171 14.06 -0.37 -9.02
N PHE A 172 14.10 0.19 -7.81
CA PHE A 172 13.79 1.59 -7.55
C PHE A 172 15.01 2.40 -7.10
N ASP A 173 15.02 3.67 -7.48
CA ASP A 173 15.87 4.69 -6.84
C ASP A 173 15.16 5.15 -5.56
N LEU A 174 15.63 4.65 -4.43
CA LEU A 174 15.02 4.91 -3.13
C LEU A 174 15.48 6.24 -2.56
N LYS A 175 14.55 7.12 -2.25
CA LYS A 175 14.82 8.42 -1.62
C LYS A 175 13.85 8.72 -0.48
N ARG A 176 14.20 9.69 0.35
CA ARG A 176 13.25 10.35 1.26
C ARG A 176 12.69 11.57 0.56
N TYR A 177 11.44 11.83 0.75
CA TYR A 177 10.76 13.01 0.22
C TYR A 177 10.84 14.14 1.25
N SER A 178 10.92 15.39 0.80
CA SER A 178 10.89 16.56 1.66
C SER A 178 9.54 16.77 2.35
N GLY A 179 8.48 16.22 1.74
CA GLY A 179 7.14 16.26 2.27
C GLY A 179 6.15 15.54 1.36
N TRP A 180 4.88 15.53 1.78
CA TRP A 180 3.83 14.80 1.07
C TRP A 180 3.56 15.35 -0.34
N LYS A 181 3.64 16.66 -0.55
CA LYS A 181 3.37 17.29 -1.86
C LYS A 181 4.33 16.80 -2.94
N GLU A 182 5.60 16.68 -2.59
CA GLU A 182 6.61 16.15 -3.52
C GLU A 182 6.28 14.71 -3.92
N ALA A 183 5.99 13.84 -2.95
CA ALA A 183 5.65 12.45 -3.21
C ALA A 183 4.36 12.31 -4.02
N VAL A 184 3.32 13.05 -3.68
CA VAL A 184 2.03 13.04 -4.38
C VAL A 184 2.18 13.50 -5.83
N THR A 185 2.97 14.55 -6.08
CA THR A 185 3.26 15.04 -7.44
C THR A 185 4.00 13.99 -8.26
N GLU A 186 5.00 13.32 -7.68
CA GLU A 186 5.75 12.26 -8.36
C GLU A 186 4.89 11.02 -8.65
N LEU A 187 3.89 10.75 -7.81
CA LEU A 187 2.85 9.75 -8.07
C LEU A 187 1.89 10.14 -9.22
N GLY A 188 2.00 11.34 -9.75
CA GLY A 188 1.11 11.88 -10.76
C GLY A 188 -0.29 12.20 -10.22
N LEU A 189 -0.38 12.56 -8.95
CA LEU A 189 -1.62 12.96 -8.28
C LEU A 189 -1.66 14.47 -8.07
N SER A 190 -2.87 15.02 -8.01
CA SER A 190 -3.08 16.41 -7.65
C SER A 190 -2.76 16.68 -6.18
N THR A 191 -2.24 17.84 -5.90
CA THR A 191 -2.10 18.37 -4.54
C THR A 191 -3.38 19.04 -4.02
N ASP A 192 -4.47 19.05 -4.81
CA ASP A 192 -5.80 19.41 -4.33
C ASP A 192 -6.38 18.25 -3.54
N ILE A 193 -6.26 18.35 -2.22
CA ILE A 193 -6.66 17.32 -1.29
C ILE A 193 -7.99 17.60 -0.63
N ARG A 194 -8.57 16.57 -0.04
CA ARG A 194 -9.80 16.72 0.77
C ARG A 194 -9.52 17.54 2.02
N THR A 195 -10.50 18.33 2.40
CA THR A 195 -10.52 19.00 3.71
C THR A 195 -10.71 18.01 4.84
N ILE A 196 -10.35 18.39 6.06
CA ILE A 196 -10.54 17.53 7.24
C ILE A 196 -12.01 17.06 7.39
N PRO A 197 -13.05 17.92 7.24
CA PRO A 197 -14.43 17.47 7.27
C PRO A 197 -14.75 16.40 6.22
N GLU A 198 -14.31 16.57 4.97
CA GLU A 198 -14.51 15.56 3.92
C GLU A 198 -13.82 14.23 4.25
N ILE A 199 -12.64 14.27 4.90
CA ILE A 199 -11.94 13.07 5.34
C ILE A 199 -12.71 12.38 6.47
N MET A 200 -13.24 13.13 7.41
CA MET A 200 -14.02 12.60 8.54
C MET A 200 -15.33 11.94 8.09
N GLU A 201 -15.94 12.42 7.01
CA GLU A 201 -17.10 11.75 6.40
C GLU A 201 -16.74 10.37 5.83
N LEU A 202 -15.52 10.23 5.29
CA LEU A 202 -15.01 8.96 4.75
C LEU A 202 -14.49 8.01 5.82
N ASP A 203 -13.97 8.57 6.90
CA ASP A 203 -13.36 7.83 8.00
C ASP A 203 -13.61 8.54 9.34
N PRO A 204 -14.74 8.21 10.00
CA PRO A 204 -15.11 8.82 11.28
C PRO A 204 -14.08 8.58 12.40
N ASP A 205 -13.22 7.57 12.27
CA ASP A 205 -12.16 7.31 13.25
C ASP A 205 -10.92 8.20 13.05
N PHE A 206 -10.86 8.95 11.95
CA PHE A 206 -9.74 9.86 11.67
C PHE A 206 -9.60 10.96 12.73
N ASP A 207 -10.71 11.46 13.25
CA ASP A 207 -10.75 12.53 14.27
C ASP A 207 -10.10 12.11 15.61
N LYS A 208 -10.11 10.82 15.95
CA LYS A 208 -9.50 10.35 17.19
C LYS A 208 -7.98 10.56 17.25
N ILE A 209 -7.36 10.79 16.10
CA ILE A 209 -5.92 10.97 15.94
C ILE A 209 -5.55 12.47 15.89
N HIS A 210 -6.45 13.34 15.39
CA HIS A 210 -6.15 14.73 15.04
C HIS A 210 -7.23 15.71 15.50
N ARG A 211 -7.23 16.03 16.80
CA ARG A 211 -8.17 17.02 17.40
C ARG A 211 -7.86 18.49 17.12
N ASN A 212 -6.94 18.81 16.22
CA ASN A 212 -6.57 20.18 15.92
C ASN A 212 -7.01 20.57 14.50
N ASP A 213 -8.03 21.42 14.40
CA ASP A 213 -8.65 21.94 13.19
C ASP A 213 -7.76 22.88 12.35
N LYS A 214 -6.46 22.93 12.62
CA LYS A 214 -5.55 23.83 11.91
C LYS A 214 -4.91 23.11 10.72
N GLU A 215 -5.13 23.63 9.55
CA GLU A 215 -4.55 23.17 8.29
C GLU A 215 -3.02 23.03 8.36
N GLU A 216 -2.34 23.93 9.07
CA GLU A 216 -0.88 23.87 9.29
C GLU A 216 -0.45 22.63 10.05
N VAL A 217 -1.19 22.22 11.09
CA VAL A 217 -0.91 21.01 11.88
C VAL A 217 -1.13 19.76 11.03
N TYR A 218 -2.15 19.78 10.18
CA TYR A 218 -2.46 18.70 9.27
C TYR A 218 -1.37 18.53 8.20
N ASN A 219 -0.95 19.61 7.55
CA ASN A 219 0.15 19.56 6.58
C ASN A 219 1.46 19.09 7.21
N ALA A 220 1.80 19.56 8.41
CA ALA A 220 2.98 19.10 9.14
C ALA A 220 2.92 17.60 9.45
N PHE A 221 1.75 17.07 9.79
CA PHE A 221 1.55 15.64 9.99
C PHE A 221 1.75 14.85 8.69
N LEU A 222 1.21 15.31 7.58
CA LEU A 222 1.42 14.68 6.28
C LEU A 222 2.90 14.68 5.89
N ASP A 223 3.58 15.81 6.06
CA ASP A 223 5.01 15.93 5.77
C ASP A 223 5.84 14.97 6.62
N ASP A 224 5.53 14.87 7.92
CA ASP A 224 6.18 13.93 8.83
C ASP A 224 5.98 12.47 8.38
N MET A 225 4.75 12.09 8.05
CA MET A 225 4.44 10.73 7.58
C MET A 225 5.19 10.34 6.31
N PHE A 226 5.28 11.25 5.34
CA PHE A 226 5.94 10.98 4.06
C PHE A 226 7.46 11.09 4.13
N SER A 227 8.01 12.05 4.90
CA SER A 227 9.46 12.25 5.02
C SER A 227 10.18 11.15 5.81
N ARG A 228 9.48 10.46 6.70
CA ARG A 228 10.07 9.35 7.48
C ARG A 228 10.37 8.11 6.66
N LYS A 229 9.78 7.98 5.47
CA LYS A 229 9.88 6.77 4.65
C LYS A 229 10.87 6.92 3.50
N LYS A 230 11.69 5.89 3.28
CA LYS A 230 12.35 5.73 1.99
C LYS A 230 11.36 5.12 1.02
N MET A 231 11.15 5.78 -0.09
CA MET A 231 10.22 5.37 -1.13
C MET A 231 10.88 5.43 -2.49
N GLY A 232 10.46 4.56 -3.39
CA GLY A 232 10.79 4.60 -4.80
C GLY A 232 9.53 4.78 -5.63
N ILE A 233 9.52 5.77 -6.50
CA ILE A 233 8.42 6.02 -7.44
C ILE A 233 9.00 5.95 -8.86
N LYS A 234 8.35 5.16 -9.71
CA LYS A 234 8.58 5.16 -11.16
C LYS A 234 7.27 5.55 -11.83
N ALA A 235 7.17 6.80 -12.19
CA ALA A 235 6.08 7.30 -13.03
C ALA A 235 6.14 6.70 -14.44
N SER A 236 5.06 6.82 -15.15
CA SER A 236 4.92 6.40 -16.55
C SER A 236 5.68 7.32 -17.50
#